data_e71d44dfc8f2c0be366108a28585fcdc
#
_entry.id   e71d44dfc8f2c0be366108a28585fcdc
#
_cell.length_a   1.000
_cell.length_b   1.000
_cell.length_c   1.000
_cell.angle_alpha   90.00
_cell.angle_beta   90.00
_cell.angle_gamma   90.00
#
_symmetry.space_group_name_H-M   'P 1'
#
loop_
_entity.id
_entity.type
_entity.pdbx_description
1 polymer ?
#
loop_
_entity_poly.entity_id
_entity_poly.type
_entity_poly.pdbx_seq_one_letter_code
_entity_poly.pdbx_strand_id
1 'polypeptide(L)'
;MKKYLKFLFVFAGLILLLTGCGNKSLYSMKTDLSNEKGLEKLVGSIDWKLYKLEDYKVKNRSLEIKLSEESDVSQDESFKTTFINGVLLLVLTDAEEVWYSGENLYFSSIDKEFANEILKVKYGKEVDDYKKSQEDFDKLVESLENEKFEAGAASFEMMEWNFT
;
A
#
# COMPACT_ATOMS: atom_id res chain seq x y z
N MET A 1 -12.12 22.69 -45.25
CA MET A 1 -11.20 22.81 -44.11
C MET A 1 -11.87 23.14 -42.75
N LYS A 2 -12.86 24.05 -42.69
CA LYS A 2 -13.51 24.44 -41.39
C LYS A 2 -14.36 23.34 -40.72
N LYS A 3 -14.88 22.35 -41.44
CA LYS A 3 -15.69 21.23 -40.88
C LYS A 3 -14.82 20.20 -40.12
N TYR A 4 -13.62 19.93 -40.59
CA TYR A 4 -12.71 18.94 -39.92
C TYR A 4 -12.09 19.50 -38.63
N LEU A 5 -11.89 20.84 -38.58
CA LEU A 5 -11.34 21.47 -37.38
C LEU A 5 -12.33 21.35 -36.19
N LYS A 6 -13.65 21.50 -36.44
CA LYS A 6 -14.68 21.31 -35.41
C LYS A 6 -14.75 19.87 -34.91
N PHE A 7 -14.55 18.89 -35.81
CA PHE A 7 -14.54 17.48 -35.43
C PHE A 7 -13.32 17.13 -34.59
N LEU A 8 -12.16 17.74 -34.89
CA LEU A 8 -10.93 17.51 -34.12
C LEU A 8 -11.05 18.07 -32.67
N PHE A 9 -11.70 19.21 -32.49
CA PHE A 9 -11.94 19.78 -31.16
C PHE A 9 -12.94 18.98 -30.34
N VAL A 10 -13.97 18.41 -30.97
CA VAL A 10 -14.94 17.53 -30.27
C VAL A 10 -14.27 16.23 -29.86
N PHE A 11 -13.39 15.67 -30.70
CA PHE A 11 -12.67 14.44 -30.38
C PHE A 11 -11.61 14.64 -29.31
N ALA A 12 -10.88 15.76 -29.34
CA ALA A 12 -9.93 16.15 -28.28
C ALA A 12 -10.64 16.43 -26.94
N GLY A 13 -11.83 17.06 -26.97
CA GLY A 13 -12.66 17.23 -25.78
C GLY A 13 -13.20 15.92 -25.21
N LEU A 14 -13.53 14.94 -26.07
CA LEU A 14 -14.01 13.64 -25.65
C LEU A 14 -12.89 12.78 -25.01
N ILE A 15 -11.66 12.88 -25.53
CA ILE A 15 -10.50 12.19 -24.95
C ILE A 15 -10.15 12.78 -23.57
N LEU A 16 -10.29 14.11 -23.39
CA LEU A 16 -10.09 14.75 -22.09
C LEU A 16 -11.18 14.37 -21.06
N LEU A 17 -12.39 14.03 -21.51
CA LEU A 17 -13.45 13.56 -20.63
C LEU A 17 -13.28 12.07 -20.24
N LEU A 18 -12.59 11.27 -21.05
CA LEU A 18 -12.29 9.87 -20.76
C LEU A 18 -11.07 9.68 -19.83
N THR A 19 -10.20 10.66 -19.75
CA THR A 19 -9.10 10.69 -18.76
C THR A 19 -9.52 11.29 -17.40
N GLY A 20 -10.76 11.76 -17.27
CA GLY A 20 -11.30 12.40 -16.08
C GLY A 20 -12.06 11.50 -15.11
N CYS A 21 -12.13 10.18 -15.32
CA CYS A 21 -12.47 9.24 -14.24
C CYS A 21 -11.20 9.02 -13.40
N GLY A 22 -10.93 10.00 -12.55
CA GLY A 22 -9.78 9.99 -11.67
C GLY A 22 -9.83 8.78 -10.76
N ASN A 23 -8.95 7.83 -10.97
CA ASN A 23 -8.45 7.01 -9.87
C ASN A 23 -7.96 8.00 -8.82
N LYS A 24 -8.79 8.23 -7.79
CA LYS A 24 -8.34 9.03 -6.65
C LYS A 24 -7.11 8.31 -6.13
N SER A 25 -5.95 8.96 -6.21
CA SER A 25 -4.73 8.43 -5.65
C SER A 25 -4.99 7.94 -4.22
N LEU A 26 -4.48 6.78 -3.85
CA LEU A 26 -4.56 6.27 -2.48
C LEU A 26 -4.11 7.33 -1.47
N TYR A 27 -3.13 8.16 -1.84
CA TYR A 27 -2.68 9.27 -1.00
C TYR A 27 -3.81 10.25 -0.63
N SER A 28 -4.77 10.50 -1.53
CA SER A 28 -5.93 11.35 -1.25
C SER A 28 -6.92 10.76 -0.24
N MET A 29 -6.74 9.48 0.13
CA MET A 29 -7.54 8.76 1.12
C MET A 29 -6.87 8.69 2.48
N LYS A 30 -5.71 9.35 2.66
CA LYS A 30 -5.01 9.45 3.93
C LYS A 30 -5.97 9.88 5.04
N THR A 31 -5.94 9.17 6.17
CA THR A 31 -6.92 9.32 7.25
C THR A 31 -6.34 8.87 8.58
N ASP A 32 -6.96 9.29 9.68
CA ASP A 32 -6.61 8.79 11.01
C ASP A 32 -7.45 7.54 11.36
N LEU A 33 -6.94 6.70 12.24
CA LEU A 33 -7.64 5.49 12.71
C LEU A 33 -8.97 5.79 13.40
N SER A 34 -9.14 6.98 13.95
CA SER A 34 -10.39 7.44 14.56
C SER A 34 -11.50 7.79 13.56
N ASN A 35 -11.16 7.96 12.28
CA ASN A 35 -12.12 8.28 11.22
C ASN A 35 -12.61 6.99 10.54
N GLU A 36 -13.60 6.34 11.13
CA GLU A 36 -14.16 5.05 10.64
C GLU A 36 -14.48 5.07 9.13
N LYS A 37 -15.18 6.10 8.65
CA LYS A 37 -15.56 6.20 7.22
C LYS A 37 -14.37 6.40 6.29
N GLY A 38 -13.39 7.16 6.73
CA GLY A 38 -12.14 7.36 5.98
C GLY A 38 -11.36 6.06 5.91
N LEU A 39 -11.27 5.36 7.03
CA LEU A 39 -10.54 4.10 7.15
C LEU A 39 -11.20 2.97 6.35
N GLU A 40 -12.55 2.82 6.43
CA GLU A 40 -13.30 1.87 5.61
C GLU A 40 -13.01 2.07 4.12
N LYS A 41 -13.05 3.32 3.67
CA LYS A 41 -12.77 3.65 2.28
C LYS A 41 -11.33 3.35 1.90
N LEU A 42 -10.35 3.70 2.75
CA LEU A 42 -8.93 3.46 2.50
C LEU A 42 -8.67 1.95 2.42
N VAL A 43 -9.05 1.18 3.45
CA VAL A 43 -8.80 -0.26 3.54
C VAL A 43 -9.49 -1.00 2.39
N GLY A 44 -10.72 -0.59 2.02
CA GLY A 44 -11.45 -1.14 0.87
C GLY A 44 -10.89 -0.74 -0.50
N SER A 45 -9.97 0.24 -0.56
CA SER A 45 -9.31 0.68 -1.80
C SER A 45 -7.91 0.12 -1.97
N ILE A 46 -7.36 -0.54 -0.95
CA ILE A 46 -6.09 -1.27 -1.03
C ILE A 46 -6.26 -2.47 -1.97
N ASP A 47 -5.29 -2.68 -2.86
CA ASP A 47 -5.22 -3.87 -3.70
C ASP A 47 -4.62 -5.04 -2.90
N TRP A 48 -5.49 -5.91 -2.39
CA TRP A 48 -5.09 -7.10 -1.64
C TRP A 48 -4.61 -8.25 -2.52
N LYS A 49 -4.70 -8.11 -3.85
CA LYS A 49 -4.21 -9.07 -4.87
C LYS A 49 -4.79 -10.48 -4.69
N LEU A 50 -4.02 -11.33 -4.01
CA LEU A 50 -4.29 -12.76 -3.82
C LEU A 50 -5.19 -13.05 -2.61
N TYR A 51 -5.57 -12.02 -1.89
CA TYR A 51 -6.39 -12.09 -0.71
C TYR A 51 -7.66 -11.29 -0.87
N LYS A 52 -8.71 -11.78 -0.22
CA LYS A 52 -9.94 -11.03 -0.01
C LYS A 52 -9.92 -10.42 1.39
N LEU A 53 -10.22 -9.14 1.48
CA LEU A 53 -10.45 -8.47 2.75
C LEU A 53 -11.76 -8.99 3.36
N GLU A 54 -11.68 -9.62 4.54
CA GLU A 54 -12.84 -10.13 5.27
C GLU A 54 -13.33 -9.12 6.32
N ASP A 55 -12.41 -8.52 7.07
CA ASP A 55 -12.72 -7.59 8.16
C ASP A 55 -11.49 -6.75 8.50
N TYR A 56 -11.71 -5.65 9.22
CA TYR A 56 -10.63 -4.91 9.85
C TYR A 56 -11.09 -4.36 11.21
N LYS A 57 -10.13 -4.15 12.12
CA LYS A 57 -10.40 -3.59 13.46
C LYS A 57 -9.29 -2.64 13.85
N VAL A 58 -9.66 -1.61 14.59
CA VAL A 58 -8.72 -0.71 15.24
C VAL A 58 -8.63 -1.07 16.72
N LYS A 59 -7.40 -1.25 17.21
CA LYS A 59 -7.13 -1.51 18.62
C LYS A 59 -5.94 -0.67 19.08
N ASN A 60 -6.20 0.32 19.90
CA ASN A 60 -5.23 1.34 20.25
C ASN A 60 -4.70 2.04 18.99
N ARG A 61 -3.39 1.91 18.69
CA ARG A 61 -2.73 2.45 17.51
C ARG A 61 -2.38 1.38 16.48
N SER A 62 -2.97 0.21 16.59
CA SER A 62 -2.79 -0.90 15.66
C SER A 62 -4.02 -1.09 14.77
N LEU A 63 -3.79 -1.44 13.53
CA LEU A 63 -4.82 -1.81 12.56
C LEU A 63 -4.73 -3.33 12.32
N GLU A 64 -5.76 -4.06 12.74
CA GLU A 64 -5.87 -5.50 12.52
C GLU A 64 -6.65 -5.76 11.23
N ILE A 65 -6.04 -6.44 10.26
CA ILE A 65 -6.62 -6.79 8.96
C ILE A 65 -6.87 -8.29 8.92
N LYS A 66 -8.10 -8.69 8.63
CA LYS A 66 -8.44 -10.09 8.42
C LYS A 66 -8.57 -10.38 6.93
N LEU A 67 -7.77 -11.34 6.46
CA LEU A 67 -7.70 -11.74 5.07
C LEU A 67 -8.13 -13.20 4.91
N SER A 68 -8.76 -13.54 3.79
CA SER A 68 -8.92 -14.92 3.32
C SER A 68 -8.21 -15.08 1.99
N GLU A 69 -7.65 -16.26 1.76
CA GLU A 69 -6.95 -16.61 0.52
C GLU A 69 -7.97 -16.81 -0.62
N GLU A 70 -7.69 -16.24 -1.78
CA GLU A 70 -8.51 -16.46 -2.98
C GLU A 70 -7.91 -17.51 -3.93
N SER A 71 -6.62 -17.83 -3.79
CA SER A 71 -5.89 -18.79 -4.64
C SER A 71 -4.65 -19.30 -3.92
N ASP A 72 -4.04 -20.38 -4.45
CA ASP A 72 -2.74 -20.86 -3.96
C ASP A 72 -1.68 -19.75 -4.07
N VAL A 73 -1.25 -19.23 -2.93
CA VAL A 73 -0.31 -18.12 -2.81
C VAL A 73 1.06 -18.63 -2.43
N SER A 74 2.07 -18.26 -3.19
CA SER A 74 3.46 -18.55 -2.82
C SER A 74 3.88 -17.72 -1.61
N GLN A 75 4.89 -18.21 -0.87
CA GLN A 75 5.43 -17.51 0.29
C GLN A 75 5.92 -16.10 -0.06
N ASP A 76 6.62 -15.96 -1.19
CA ASP A 76 7.17 -14.66 -1.63
C ASP A 76 6.07 -13.67 -2.01
N GLU A 77 5.02 -14.13 -2.70
CA GLU A 77 3.88 -13.27 -3.06
C GLU A 77 3.07 -12.86 -1.83
N SER A 78 2.86 -13.78 -0.89
CA SER A 78 2.22 -13.47 0.39
C SER A 78 2.99 -12.40 1.14
N PHE A 79 4.30 -12.61 1.32
CA PHE A 79 5.17 -11.65 1.98
C PHE A 79 5.15 -10.30 1.28
N LYS A 80 5.35 -10.28 -0.05
CA LYS A 80 5.34 -9.05 -0.84
C LYS A 80 4.03 -8.28 -0.66
N THR A 81 2.89 -8.95 -0.78
CA THR A 81 1.57 -8.30 -0.70
C THR A 81 1.31 -7.73 0.68
N THR A 82 1.54 -8.50 1.74
CA THR A 82 1.28 -8.05 3.12
C THR A 82 2.28 -6.97 3.55
N PHE A 83 3.55 -7.08 3.16
CA PHE A 83 4.57 -6.07 3.45
C PHE A 83 4.23 -4.72 2.77
N ILE A 84 3.99 -4.72 1.44
CA ILE A 84 3.67 -3.51 0.70
C ILE A 84 2.42 -2.85 1.30
N ASN A 85 1.34 -3.59 1.47
CA ASN A 85 0.08 -3.05 1.98
C ASN A 85 0.22 -2.55 3.42
N GLY A 86 1.03 -3.21 4.25
CA GLY A 86 1.35 -2.74 5.60
C GLY A 86 2.09 -1.40 5.58
N VAL A 87 3.13 -1.26 4.75
CA VAL A 87 3.84 0.02 4.58
C VAL A 87 2.88 1.12 4.10
N LEU A 88 2.03 0.83 3.11
CA LEU A 88 1.06 1.81 2.60
C LEU A 88 0.08 2.25 3.70
N LEU A 89 -0.43 1.33 4.51
CA LEU A 89 -1.32 1.65 5.63
C LEU A 89 -0.61 2.48 6.71
N LEU A 90 0.65 2.17 7.05
CA LEU A 90 1.45 2.98 7.98
C LEU A 90 1.70 4.40 7.46
N VAL A 91 1.89 4.57 6.14
CA VAL A 91 2.05 5.90 5.51
C VAL A 91 0.72 6.65 5.46
N LEU A 92 -0.39 5.99 5.17
CA LEU A 92 -1.69 6.63 4.92
C LEU A 92 -2.55 6.82 6.17
N THR A 93 -2.09 6.29 7.33
CA THR A 93 -2.79 6.42 8.61
C THR A 93 -1.85 6.91 9.72
N ASP A 94 -2.37 7.04 10.93
CA ASP A 94 -1.62 7.24 12.16
C ASP A 94 -1.36 5.94 12.93
N ALA A 95 -1.49 4.77 12.25
CA ALA A 95 -1.14 3.49 12.83
C ALA A 95 0.36 3.40 13.16
N GLU A 96 0.67 2.73 14.27
CA GLU A 96 2.04 2.36 14.64
C GLU A 96 2.36 0.93 14.20
N GLU A 97 1.31 0.14 13.92
CA GLU A 97 1.44 -1.25 13.58
C GLU A 97 0.23 -1.73 12.77
N VAL A 98 0.48 -2.65 11.84
CA VAL A 98 -0.54 -3.36 11.06
C VAL A 98 -0.38 -4.85 11.30
N TRP A 99 -1.44 -5.48 11.81
CA TRP A 99 -1.52 -6.93 12.03
C TRP A 99 -2.35 -7.60 10.95
N TYR A 100 -1.93 -8.79 10.56
CA TYR A 100 -2.65 -9.64 9.63
C TYR A 100 -3.10 -10.92 10.31
N SER A 101 -4.33 -11.34 10.04
CA SER A 101 -4.87 -12.63 10.46
C SER A 101 -5.57 -13.31 9.29
N GLY A 102 -5.38 -14.63 9.16
CA GLY A 102 -5.92 -15.46 8.07
C GLY A 102 -5.13 -16.73 7.89
N GLU A 103 -5.56 -17.55 6.94
CA GLU A 103 -4.86 -18.78 6.58
C GLU A 103 -3.75 -18.47 5.56
N ASN A 104 -2.64 -19.21 5.61
CA ASN A 104 -1.50 -19.11 4.69
C ASN A 104 -0.85 -17.73 4.60
N LEU A 105 -0.87 -16.98 5.69
CA LEU A 105 -0.14 -15.72 5.81
C LEU A 105 1.28 -16.00 6.30
N TYR A 106 2.27 -15.61 5.52
CA TYR A 106 3.68 -15.77 5.85
C TYR A 106 4.27 -14.57 6.60
N PHE A 107 3.48 -13.49 6.73
CA PHE A 107 3.88 -12.29 7.44
C PHE A 107 2.70 -11.79 8.26
N SER A 108 2.84 -11.77 9.57
CA SER A 108 1.73 -11.54 10.51
C SER A 108 1.60 -10.10 10.97
N SER A 109 2.68 -9.32 10.92
CA SER A 109 2.61 -7.90 11.33
C SER A 109 3.77 -7.09 10.77
N ILE A 110 3.53 -5.80 10.64
CA ILE A 110 4.56 -4.79 10.38
C ILE A 110 4.33 -3.62 11.30
N ASP A 111 5.34 -3.27 12.08
CA ASP A 111 5.35 -2.04 12.85
C ASP A 111 6.14 -0.93 12.13
N LYS A 112 5.96 0.28 12.61
CA LYS A 112 6.56 1.48 12.01
C LYS A 112 8.08 1.50 12.14
N GLU A 113 8.63 0.93 13.22
CA GLU A 113 10.08 0.88 13.45
C GLU A 113 10.73 -0.02 12.42
N PHE A 114 10.22 -1.24 12.25
CA PHE A 114 10.66 -2.17 11.22
C PHE A 114 10.53 -1.61 9.80
N ALA A 115 9.38 -0.99 9.50
CA ALA A 115 9.19 -0.33 8.20
C ALA A 115 10.22 0.79 7.96
N ASN A 116 10.53 1.60 8.99
CA ASN A 116 11.52 2.66 8.91
C ASN A 116 12.91 2.13 8.63
N GLU A 117 13.33 1.04 9.30
CA GLU A 117 14.63 0.42 9.06
C GLU A 117 14.80 0.02 7.60
N ILE A 118 13.83 -0.72 7.05
CA ILE A 118 13.88 -1.15 5.65
C ILE A 118 13.86 0.03 4.69
N LEU A 119 12.92 0.95 4.87
CA LEU A 119 12.76 2.10 3.96
C LEU A 119 14.00 3.02 4.00
N LYS A 120 14.60 3.22 5.17
CA LYS A 120 15.79 4.04 5.32
C LYS A 120 17.01 3.43 4.63
N VAL A 121 17.21 2.12 4.78
CA VAL A 121 18.32 1.40 4.15
C VAL A 121 18.15 1.38 2.62
N LYS A 122 16.94 1.07 2.13
CA LYS A 122 16.68 0.92 0.69
C LYS A 122 16.49 2.25 -0.05
N TYR A 123 15.83 3.21 0.56
CA TYR A 123 15.37 4.43 -0.12
C TYR A 123 15.80 5.74 0.57
N GLY A 124 16.49 5.65 1.71
CA GLY A 124 17.01 6.82 2.44
C GLY A 124 15.96 7.67 3.15
N LYS A 125 14.73 7.17 3.32
CA LYS A 125 13.59 7.87 3.92
C LYS A 125 12.85 6.98 4.90
N GLU A 126 12.13 7.58 5.83
CA GLU A 126 11.27 6.91 6.81
C GLU A 126 9.78 7.04 6.42
N VAL A 127 8.90 6.25 7.06
CA VAL A 127 7.43 6.26 6.85
C VAL A 127 6.87 7.69 6.86
N ASP A 128 7.29 8.51 7.83
CA ASP A 128 6.77 9.87 7.97
C ASP A 128 7.23 10.84 6.87
N ASP A 129 8.31 10.55 6.17
CA ASP A 129 8.74 11.35 5.04
C ASP A 129 7.79 11.18 3.85
N TYR A 130 7.28 9.97 3.65
CA TYR A 130 6.32 9.66 2.59
C TYR A 130 4.89 10.17 2.86
N LYS A 131 4.61 10.56 4.12
CA LYS A 131 3.35 11.22 4.49
C LYS A 131 3.27 12.68 4.06
N LYS A 132 4.40 13.31 3.67
CA LYS A 132 4.49 14.76 3.46
C LYS A 132 3.97 15.20 2.11
N SER A 133 4.11 14.39 1.07
CA SER A 133 3.66 14.74 -0.28
C SER A 133 3.17 13.53 -1.07
N GLN A 134 2.24 13.79 -1.99
CA GLN A 134 1.79 12.76 -2.94
C GLN A 134 2.94 12.28 -3.83
N GLU A 135 3.83 13.16 -4.26
CA GLU A 135 4.96 12.81 -5.12
C GLU A 135 5.90 11.80 -4.45
N ASP A 136 6.21 12.00 -3.16
CA ASP A 136 7.04 11.06 -2.40
C ASP A 136 6.32 9.72 -2.20
N PHE A 137 5.02 9.76 -1.92
CA PHE A 137 4.21 8.56 -1.80
C PHE A 137 4.15 7.76 -3.12
N ASP A 138 3.92 8.42 -4.25
CA ASP A 138 3.85 7.77 -5.56
C ASP A 138 5.19 7.11 -5.93
N LYS A 139 6.32 7.76 -5.61
CA LYS A 139 7.67 7.19 -5.76
C LYS A 139 7.88 5.96 -4.87
N LEU A 140 7.37 5.98 -3.65
CA LEU A 140 7.42 4.82 -2.76
C LEU A 140 6.65 3.64 -3.35
N VAL A 141 5.42 3.86 -3.80
CA VAL A 141 4.58 2.82 -4.42
C VAL A 141 5.30 2.18 -5.60
N GLU A 142 5.81 3.00 -6.52
CA GLU A 142 6.56 2.53 -7.68
C GLU A 142 7.79 1.71 -7.27
N SER A 143 8.54 2.16 -6.25
CA SER A 143 9.72 1.47 -5.76
C SER A 143 9.36 0.11 -5.13
N LEU A 144 8.32 0.05 -4.31
CA LEU A 144 7.86 -1.18 -3.65
C LEU A 144 7.30 -2.20 -4.66
N GLU A 145 6.57 -1.76 -5.68
CA GLU A 145 6.02 -2.66 -6.70
C GLU A 145 7.12 -3.29 -7.56
N ASN A 146 8.18 -2.54 -7.87
CA ASN A 146 9.31 -3.00 -8.67
C ASN A 146 10.34 -3.82 -7.87
N GLU A 147 10.25 -3.83 -6.53
CA GLU A 147 11.17 -4.56 -5.68
C GLU A 147 10.97 -6.07 -5.80
N LYS A 148 12.09 -6.80 -5.86
CA LYS A 148 12.10 -8.25 -5.73
C LYS A 148 12.19 -8.62 -4.26
N PHE A 149 11.09 -9.10 -3.70
CA PHE A 149 11.04 -9.63 -2.35
C PHE A 149 11.28 -11.14 -2.39
N GLU A 150 12.28 -11.58 -1.66
CA GLU A 150 12.51 -13.01 -1.38
C GLU A 150 12.24 -13.23 0.11
N ALA A 151 11.19 -13.97 0.45
CA ALA A 151 10.76 -14.18 1.83
C ALA A 151 11.89 -14.82 2.68
N GLY A 152 12.72 -15.67 2.06
CA GLY A 152 13.89 -16.27 2.70
C GLY A 152 15.02 -15.28 3.00
N ALA A 153 15.25 -14.30 2.13
CA ALA A 153 16.31 -13.30 2.31
C ALA A 153 15.94 -12.29 3.41
N ALA A 154 14.68 -11.85 3.44
CA ALA A 154 14.22 -10.92 4.47
C ALA A 154 14.34 -11.50 5.90
N SER A 155 14.08 -12.80 6.07
CA SER A 155 14.24 -13.47 7.37
C SER A 155 15.70 -13.67 7.76
N PHE A 156 16.61 -13.83 6.80
CA PHE A 156 18.04 -14.08 7.06
C PHE A 156 18.79 -12.78 7.32
N GLU A 157 18.56 -11.75 6.55
CA GLU A 157 19.18 -10.43 6.79
C GLU A 157 18.70 -9.82 8.12
N MET A 158 17.44 -10.01 8.51
CA MET A 158 16.92 -9.56 9.80
C MET A 158 17.52 -10.32 11.00
N MET A 159 17.89 -11.59 10.86
CA MET A 159 18.53 -12.34 11.95
C MET A 159 20.00 -11.92 12.15
N GLU A 160 20.70 -11.53 11.10
CA GLU A 160 22.10 -11.05 11.23
C GLU A 160 22.21 -9.68 11.92
N TRP A 161 21.19 -8.81 11.80
CA TRP A 161 21.19 -7.47 12.41
C TRP A 161 20.95 -7.45 13.92
N ASN A 162 20.34 -8.51 14.48
CA ASN A 162 20.10 -8.58 15.94
C ASN A 162 21.28 -9.12 16.74
N PHE A 163 22.45 -9.40 16.15
CA PHE A 163 23.61 -10.00 16.81
C PHE A 163 24.92 -9.19 16.67
N THR A 164 24.86 -7.94 16.19
CA THR A 164 25.99 -7.02 16.17
C THR A 164 25.67 -5.74 16.95
#